data_51555fa0c62ab30a00c8b1361b194456
#
_entry.id   51555fa0c62ab30a00c8b1361b194456
#
_cell.length_a   1.000
_cell.length_b   1.000
_cell.length_c   1.000
_cell.angle_alpha   90.00
_cell.angle_beta   90.00
_cell.angle_gamma   90.00
#
_symmetry.space_group_name_H-M   'P 1'
#
loop_
_entity.id
_entity.type
_entity.pdbx_description
1 polymer ?
#
loop_
_entity_poly.entity_id
_entity_poly.type
_entity_poly.pdbx_seq_one_letter_code
_entity_poly.pdbx_strand_id
1 'polypeptide(L)'
;VKQDEDVLDTWFSSWLWPITVFDPAVIRNGKANANEDLNYYYPTNDLVTAPEILFFWVARMAIAGYEWMGEKPFSNVYLTGIVRDKLGRKMSKSLGNSPDPLDLIEKYGADGVRVGMLLCSPAGNDLMFDESYCEQGRNFANKVWNAFRLIAGFEVAPIAVQSAAQK
;
A
#
# COMPACT_ATOMS: atom_id res chain seq x y z
N VAL A 1 3.59 -24.97 -34.21
CA VAL A 1 2.66 -24.29 -33.26
C VAL A 1 2.67 -22.81 -33.64
N LYS A 2 1.52 -22.24 -33.97
CA LYS A 2 1.37 -20.79 -34.21
C LYS A 2 1.08 -20.13 -32.88
N GLN A 3 1.75 -19.00 -32.58
CA GLN A 3 1.44 -18.18 -31.42
C GLN A 3 0.05 -17.55 -31.61
N ASP A 4 -0.76 -17.53 -30.56
CA ASP A 4 -2.03 -16.83 -30.54
C ASP A 4 -1.80 -15.33 -30.68
N GLU A 5 -2.71 -14.62 -31.36
CA GLU A 5 -2.63 -13.17 -31.55
C GLU A 5 -3.25 -12.41 -30.37
N ASP A 6 -4.10 -13.08 -29.58
CA ASP A 6 -4.71 -12.53 -28.39
C ASP A 6 -3.78 -12.61 -27.18
N VAL A 7 -3.97 -11.72 -26.22
CA VAL A 7 -3.28 -11.71 -24.93
C VAL A 7 -4.18 -12.32 -23.86
N LEU A 8 -3.57 -12.93 -22.86
CA LEU A 8 -4.29 -13.46 -21.70
C LEU A 8 -4.84 -12.29 -20.86
N ASP A 9 -5.96 -12.55 -20.16
CA ASP A 9 -6.54 -11.62 -19.20
C ASP A 9 -5.53 -11.26 -18.10
N THR A 10 -5.57 -10.02 -17.64
CA THR A 10 -4.72 -9.50 -16.54
C THR A 10 -4.77 -10.40 -15.31
N TRP A 11 -5.93 -10.95 -14.98
CA TRP A 11 -6.08 -11.84 -13.83
C TRP A 11 -5.39 -13.19 -14.00
N PHE A 12 -5.07 -13.59 -15.23
CA PHE A 12 -4.45 -14.89 -15.48
C PHE A 12 -3.06 -15.02 -14.86
N SER A 13 -2.24 -13.98 -14.90
CA SER A 13 -0.89 -13.99 -14.33
C SER A 13 -0.80 -13.31 -12.97
N SER A 14 -1.70 -12.38 -12.63
CA SER A 14 -1.65 -11.61 -11.38
C SER A 14 -1.82 -12.46 -10.12
N TRP A 15 -2.46 -13.62 -10.23
CA TRP A 15 -2.58 -14.58 -9.12
C TRP A 15 -1.28 -15.28 -8.75
N LEU A 16 -0.29 -15.27 -9.64
CA LEU A 16 1.05 -15.83 -9.38
C LEU A 16 2.00 -14.81 -8.73
N TRP A 17 1.56 -13.57 -8.57
CA TRP A 17 2.39 -12.48 -8.11
C TRP A 17 3.16 -12.76 -6.81
N PRO A 18 2.59 -13.34 -5.74
CA PRO A 18 3.32 -13.64 -4.51
C PRO A 18 4.51 -14.59 -4.70
N ILE A 19 4.51 -15.35 -5.81
CA ILE A 19 5.54 -16.33 -6.15
C ILE A 19 6.52 -15.73 -7.15
N THR A 20 5.99 -15.24 -8.27
CA THR A 20 6.80 -14.89 -9.45
C THR A 20 7.59 -13.60 -9.29
N VAL A 21 7.24 -12.74 -8.35
CA VAL A 21 8.03 -11.54 -8.02
C VAL A 21 9.40 -11.91 -7.42
N PHE A 22 9.49 -13.04 -6.74
CA PHE A 22 10.73 -13.54 -6.14
C PHE A 22 11.39 -14.60 -6.99
N ASP A 23 10.63 -15.59 -7.46
CA ASP A 23 11.15 -16.71 -8.25
C ASP A 23 10.14 -17.21 -9.30
N PRO A 24 10.14 -16.65 -10.51
CA PRO A 24 9.26 -17.13 -11.56
C PRO A 24 9.58 -18.56 -12.04
N ALA A 25 10.77 -19.05 -11.77
CA ALA A 25 11.19 -20.40 -12.20
C ALA A 25 10.53 -21.51 -11.37
N VAL A 26 10.08 -21.21 -10.15
CA VAL A 26 9.39 -22.16 -9.26
C VAL A 26 8.14 -22.76 -9.90
N ILE A 27 7.44 -22.01 -10.74
CA ILE A 27 6.25 -22.49 -11.45
C ILE A 27 6.57 -23.72 -12.35
N ARG A 28 7.81 -23.78 -12.85
CA ARG A 28 8.27 -24.91 -13.71
C ARG A 28 9.07 -25.95 -12.93
N ASN A 29 9.87 -25.49 -11.95
CA ASN A 29 10.88 -26.31 -11.28
C ASN A 29 10.37 -26.88 -9.94
N GLY A 30 9.24 -26.41 -9.43
CA GLY A 30 8.66 -26.81 -8.15
C GLY A 30 9.31 -26.12 -6.94
N LYS A 31 8.57 -26.09 -5.83
CA LYS A 31 8.93 -25.43 -4.56
C LYS A 31 10.31 -25.85 -4.02
N ALA A 32 10.70 -27.12 -4.21
CA ALA A 32 11.96 -27.65 -3.70
C ALA A 32 13.20 -26.91 -4.27
N ASN A 33 13.05 -26.21 -5.39
CA ASN A 33 14.11 -25.47 -6.06
C ASN A 33 13.94 -23.95 -5.90
N ALA A 34 13.09 -23.49 -4.97
CA ALA A 34 12.87 -22.08 -4.71
C ALA A 34 14.16 -21.40 -4.23
N ASN A 35 14.39 -20.15 -4.70
CA ASN A 35 15.53 -19.36 -4.28
C ASN A 35 15.39 -18.85 -2.82
N GLU A 36 16.43 -18.22 -2.30
CA GLU A 36 16.47 -17.73 -0.91
C GLU A 36 15.41 -16.65 -0.65
N ASP A 37 15.18 -15.75 -1.61
CA ASP A 37 14.18 -14.67 -1.48
C ASP A 37 12.77 -15.23 -1.35
N LEU A 38 12.39 -16.18 -2.21
CA LEU A 38 11.08 -16.82 -2.12
C LEU A 38 10.93 -17.60 -0.81
N ASN A 39 11.94 -18.32 -0.38
CA ASN A 39 11.92 -19.05 0.89
C ASN A 39 11.82 -18.14 2.12
N TYR A 40 12.33 -16.90 2.03
CA TYR A 40 12.29 -15.92 3.11
C TYR A 40 10.95 -15.15 3.15
N TYR A 41 10.46 -14.70 1.99
CA TYR A 41 9.29 -13.82 1.91
C TYR A 41 7.96 -14.54 1.72
N TYR A 42 7.97 -15.83 1.39
CA TYR A 42 6.75 -16.61 1.20
C TYR A 42 6.54 -17.62 2.34
N PRO A 43 5.35 -17.65 2.99
CA PRO A 43 4.23 -16.73 2.82
C PRO A 43 4.51 -15.34 3.39
N THR A 44 3.94 -14.30 2.78
CA THR A 44 3.99 -12.93 3.31
C THR A 44 3.08 -12.78 4.53
N ASN A 45 3.33 -11.76 5.37
CA ASN A 45 2.51 -11.55 6.55
C ASN A 45 1.15 -10.97 6.20
N ASP A 46 1.13 -9.86 5.46
CA ASP A 46 -0.06 -9.06 5.23
C ASP A 46 -0.25 -8.72 3.75
N LEU A 47 -1.45 -8.94 3.25
CA LEU A 47 -1.93 -8.41 1.98
C LEU A 47 -2.91 -7.29 2.25
N VAL A 48 -2.66 -6.11 1.68
CA VAL A 48 -3.58 -4.96 1.76
C VAL A 48 -4.23 -4.76 0.41
N THR A 49 -5.57 -4.84 0.35
CA THR A 49 -6.31 -4.72 -0.90
C THR A 49 -7.76 -4.27 -0.65
N ALA A 50 -8.47 -3.92 -1.74
CA ALA A 50 -9.87 -3.57 -1.66
C ALA A 50 -10.78 -4.81 -1.69
N PRO A 51 -11.95 -4.79 -1.01
CA PRO A 51 -12.87 -5.93 -0.95
C PRO A 51 -13.43 -6.32 -2.33
N GLU A 52 -13.47 -5.39 -3.28
CA GLU A 52 -13.99 -5.61 -4.63
C GLU A 52 -13.23 -6.70 -5.41
N ILE A 53 -11.95 -6.90 -5.10
CA ILE A 53 -11.10 -7.89 -5.78
C ILE A 53 -10.78 -9.12 -4.91
N LEU A 54 -11.54 -9.33 -3.85
CA LEU A 54 -11.38 -10.50 -2.98
C LEU A 54 -11.45 -11.81 -3.78
N PHE A 55 -12.49 -11.97 -4.60
CA PHE A 55 -12.66 -13.17 -5.44
C PHE A 55 -11.79 -13.16 -6.70
N PHE A 56 -11.60 -11.98 -7.29
CA PHE A 56 -10.85 -11.87 -8.55
C PHE A 56 -9.34 -12.03 -8.35
N TRP A 57 -8.82 -11.65 -7.21
CA TRP A 57 -7.38 -11.65 -6.96
C TRP A 57 -6.98 -12.47 -5.74
N VAL A 58 -7.52 -12.16 -4.55
CA VAL A 58 -7.09 -12.80 -3.29
C VAL A 58 -7.36 -14.30 -3.31
N ALA A 59 -8.58 -14.71 -3.67
CA ALA A 59 -8.93 -16.13 -3.76
C ALA A 59 -8.10 -16.87 -4.81
N ARG A 60 -7.83 -16.24 -5.94
CA ARG A 60 -6.99 -16.84 -6.99
C ARG A 60 -5.54 -16.99 -6.53
N MET A 61 -4.98 -16.00 -5.83
CA MET A 61 -3.64 -16.13 -5.23
C MET A 61 -3.59 -17.27 -4.21
N ALA A 62 -4.63 -17.45 -3.42
CA ALA A 62 -4.71 -18.57 -2.48
C ALA A 62 -4.73 -19.93 -3.19
N ILE A 63 -5.52 -20.06 -4.26
CA ILE A 63 -5.55 -21.28 -5.10
C ILE A 63 -4.16 -21.55 -5.68
N ALA A 64 -3.54 -20.56 -6.28
CA ALA A 64 -2.19 -20.68 -6.83
C ALA A 64 -1.15 -21.04 -5.76
N GLY A 65 -1.26 -20.46 -4.57
CA GLY A 65 -0.39 -20.77 -3.45
C GLY A 65 -0.45 -22.23 -3.05
N TYR A 66 -1.64 -22.78 -2.91
CA TYR A 66 -1.80 -24.21 -2.59
C TYR A 66 -1.33 -25.13 -3.73
N GLU A 67 -1.55 -24.73 -4.99
CA GLU A 67 -1.14 -25.55 -6.14
C GLU A 67 0.40 -25.62 -6.27
N TRP A 68 1.09 -24.49 -6.22
CA TRP A 68 2.55 -24.46 -6.48
C TRP A 68 3.41 -24.49 -5.23
N MET A 69 2.92 -23.94 -4.11
CA MET A 69 3.70 -23.84 -2.87
C MET A 69 3.21 -24.78 -1.76
N GLY A 70 2.02 -25.37 -1.89
CA GLY A 70 1.42 -26.23 -0.89
C GLY A 70 0.86 -25.50 0.34
N GLU A 71 0.84 -24.17 0.31
CA GLU A 71 0.38 -23.33 1.41
C GLU A 71 -0.15 -21.97 0.94
N LYS A 72 -0.92 -21.27 1.80
CA LYS A 72 -1.47 -19.97 1.50
C LYS A 72 -0.36 -18.91 1.32
N PRO A 73 -0.52 -17.93 0.41
CA PRO A 73 0.52 -16.96 0.10
C PRO A 73 0.70 -15.85 1.14
N PHE A 74 -0.27 -15.65 2.05
CA PHE A 74 -0.22 -14.61 3.09
C PHE A 74 -1.03 -15.03 4.32
N SER A 75 -0.66 -14.50 5.48
CA SER A 75 -1.30 -14.82 6.75
C SER A 75 -2.59 -14.04 6.97
N ASN A 76 -2.57 -12.75 6.64
CA ASN A 76 -3.67 -11.82 6.85
C ASN A 76 -4.04 -11.10 5.55
N VAL A 77 -5.32 -10.71 5.44
CA VAL A 77 -5.80 -9.82 4.38
C VAL A 77 -6.47 -8.64 5.04
N TYR A 78 -5.88 -7.45 4.87
CA TYR A 78 -6.48 -6.20 5.31
C TYR A 78 -7.26 -5.57 4.16
N LEU A 79 -8.57 -5.44 4.34
CA LEU A 79 -9.46 -4.86 3.34
C LEU A 79 -9.60 -3.36 3.58
N THR A 80 -9.19 -2.56 2.60
CA THR A 80 -9.31 -1.10 2.62
C THR A 80 -10.70 -0.68 2.20
N GLY A 81 -11.08 0.57 2.55
CA GLY A 81 -12.26 1.20 1.98
C GLY A 81 -12.04 1.63 0.52
N ILE A 82 -13.14 1.93 -0.15
CA ILE A 82 -13.18 2.49 -1.51
C ILE A 82 -13.33 4.00 -1.43
N VAL A 83 -12.61 4.73 -2.28
CA VAL A 83 -12.70 6.19 -2.33
C VAL A 83 -14.02 6.60 -3.00
N ARG A 84 -14.80 7.39 -2.26
CA ARG A 84 -16.08 7.96 -2.71
C ARG A 84 -16.03 9.48 -2.65
N ASP A 85 -16.88 10.12 -3.43
CA ASP A 85 -17.08 11.56 -3.35
C ASP A 85 -17.90 11.98 -2.09
N LYS A 86 -18.04 13.26 -1.86
CA LYS A 86 -18.80 13.81 -0.72
C LYS A 86 -20.26 13.35 -0.64
N LEU A 87 -20.81 12.87 -1.77
CA LEU A 87 -22.19 12.34 -1.85
C LEU A 87 -22.25 10.82 -1.68
N GLY A 88 -21.13 10.16 -1.37
CA GLY A 88 -21.05 8.72 -1.21
C GLY A 88 -21.02 7.94 -2.53
N ARG A 89 -20.87 8.60 -3.68
CA ARG A 89 -20.80 7.94 -4.98
C ARG A 89 -19.38 7.46 -5.26
N LYS A 90 -19.24 6.28 -5.84
CA LYS A 90 -17.95 5.80 -6.30
C LYS A 90 -17.33 6.77 -7.30
N MET A 91 -16.05 7.11 -7.10
CA MET A 91 -15.35 7.98 -8.04
C MET A 91 -15.13 7.28 -9.37
N SER A 92 -15.40 8.00 -10.47
CA SER A 92 -15.12 7.53 -11.83
C SER A 92 -14.83 8.69 -12.76
N LYS A 93 -13.99 8.44 -13.77
CA LYS A 93 -13.68 9.43 -14.80
C LYS A 93 -14.93 9.84 -15.59
N SER A 94 -15.85 8.91 -15.83
CA SER A 94 -17.09 9.16 -16.57
C SER A 94 -18.08 10.09 -15.83
N LEU A 95 -18.03 10.09 -14.49
CA LEU A 95 -18.84 10.99 -13.66
C LEU A 95 -18.18 12.33 -13.40
N GLY A 96 -16.90 12.50 -13.76
CA GLY A 96 -16.14 13.73 -13.51
C GLY A 96 -15.95 14.06 -12.02
N ASN A 97 -16.17 13.09 -11.13
CA ASN A 97 -16.05 13.26 -9.68
C ASN A 97 -14.75 12.72 -9.09
N SER A 98 -13.79 12.36 -9.96
CA SER A 98 -12.45 11.91 -9.57
C SER A 98 -11.45 13.01 -9.90
N PRO A 99 -10.93 13.76 -8.92
CA PRO A 99 -9.89 14.75 -9.17
C PRO A 99 -8.62 14.06 -9.65
N ASP A 100 -7.83 14.77 -10.47
CA ASP A 100 -6.52 14.28 -10.88
C ASP A 100 -5.57 14.33 -9.68
N PRO A 101 -4.92 13.20 -9.31
CA PRO A 101 -3.95 13.19 -8.22
C PRO A 101 -2.77 14.14 -8.44
N LEU A 102 -2.35 14.38 -9.68
CA LEU A 102 -1.25 15.29 -10.00
C LEU A 102 -1.64 16.75 -9.72
N ASP A 103 -2.86 17.15 -10.07
CA ASP A 103 -3.38 18.49 -9.75
C ASP A 103 -3.46 18.70 -8.24
N LEU A 104 -3.87 17.67 -7.49
CA LEU A 104 -3.90 17.73 -6.02
C LEU A 104 -2.48 17.86 -5.44
N ILE A 105 -1.51 17.13 -5.99
CA ILE A 105 -0.11 17.19 -5.55
C ILE A 105 0.49 18.56 -5.86
N GLU A 106 0.20 19.15 -7.02
CA GLU A 106 0.65 20.49 -7.36
C GLU A 106 0.10 21.52 -6.38
N LYS A 107 -1.18 21.41 -6.03
CA LYS A 107 -1.88 22.37 -5.16
C LYS A 107 -1.53 22.23 -3.68
N TYR A 108 -1.39 21.00 -3.16
CA TYR A 108 -1.27 20.72 -1.73
C TYR A 108 0.06 20.08 -1.32
N GLY A 109 0.89 19.69 -2.28
CA GLY A 109 2.08 18.88 -2.06
C GLY A 109 1.76 17.40 -1.85
N ALA A 110 2.69 16.52 -2.15
CA ALA A 110 2.52 15.07 -2.02
C ALA A 110 2.17 14.65 -0.58
N ASP A 111 2.85 15.21 0.42
CA ASP A 111 2.57 14.91 1.83
C ASP A 111 1.18 15.40 2.25
N GLY A 112 0.73 16.56 1.76
CA GLY A 112 -0.62 17.08 1.99
C GLY A 112 -1.68 16.12 1.47
N VAL A 113 -1.52 15.60 0.26
CA VAL A 113 -2.44 14.63 -0.34
C VAL A 113 -2.41 13.31 0.42
N ARG A 114 -1.24 12.78 0.74
CA ARG A 114 -1.11 11.51 1.48
C ARG A 114 -1.73 11.57 2.88
N VAL A 115 -1.45 12.62 3.62
CA VAL A 115 -2.07 12.82 4.95
C VAL A 115 -3.57 13.04 4.80
N GLY A 116 -4.01 13.81 3.81
CA GLY A 116 -5.43 14.02 3.51
C GLY A 116 -6.17 12.71 3.26
N MET A 117 -5.59 11.81 2.47
CA MET A 117 -6.16 10.48 2.22
C MET A 117 -6.25 9.64 3.50
N LEU A 118 -5.24 9.69 4.35
CA LEU A 118 -5.27 8.98 5.65
C LEU A 118 -6.33 9.54 6.60
N LEU A 119 -6.53 10.86 6.62
CA LEU A 119 -7.54 11.50 7.47
C LEU A 119 -8.97 11.13 7.08
N CYS A 120 -9.24 10.85 5.81
CA CYS A 120 -10.56 10.40 5.35
C CYS A 120 -10.74 8.88 5.33
N SER A 121 -9.78 8.11 5.87
CA SER A 121 -9.77 6.63 5.83
C SER A 121 -10.15 6.02 7.18
N PRO A 122 -11.45 5.91 7.53
CA PRO A 122 -11.86 5.20 8.72
C PRO A 122 -11.62 3.69 8.51
N ALA A 123 -11.16 2.99 9.57
CA ALA A 123 -10.97 1.56 9.49
C ALA A 123 -12.28 0.83 9.13
N GLY A 124 -12.24 -0.03 8.11
CA GLY A 124 -13.37 -0.88 7.71
C GLY A 124 -14.51 -0.21 6.95
N ASN A 125 -14.39 1.08 6.61
CA ASN A 125 -15.41 1.81 5.85
C ASN A 125 -14.84 2.48 4.60
N ASP A 126 -15.72 2.90 3.69
CA ASP A 126 -15.33 3.65 2.51
C ASP A 126 -14.79 5.05 2.87
N LEU A 127 -13.88 5.55 2.05
CA LEU A 127 -13.24 6.85 2.20
C LEU A 127 -14.08 7.93 1.54
N MET A 128 -14.64 8.82 2.34
CA MET A 128 -15.37 10.00 1.83
C MET A 128 -14.37 11.13 1.57
N PHE A 129 -13.86 11.20 0.34
CA PHE A 129 -12.82 12.16 -0.02
C PHE A 129 -13.33 13.59 -0.09
N ASP A 130 -12.62 14.50 0.54
CA ASP A 130 -12.77 15.93 0.47
C ASP A 130 -11.40 16.61 0.36
N GLU A 131 -11.23 17.51 -0.60
CA GLU A 131 -9.99 18.27 -0.78
C GLU A 131 -9.54 19.05 0.47
N SER A 132 -10.49 19.44 1.33
CA SER A 132 -10.15 20.11 2.59
C SER A 132 -9.24 19.28 3.51
N TYR A 133 -9.28 17.95 3.40
CA TYR A 133 -8.34 17.08 4.09
C TYR A 133 -6.91 17.20 3.56
N CYS A 134 -6.75 17.43 2.24
CA CYS A 134 -5.43 17.69 1.67
C CYS A 134 -4.84 19.00 2.18
N GLU A 135 -5.67 20.03 2.33
CA GLU A 135 -5.24 21.29 2.95
C GLU A 135 -4.82 21.12 4.42
N GLN A 136 -5.60 20.35 5.19
CA GLN A 136 -5.24 20.00 6.56
C GLN A 136 -3.91 19.24 6.61
N GLY A 137 -3.71 18.29 5.70
CA GLY A 137 -2.46 17.54 5.56
C GLY A 137 -1.27 18.46 5.27
N ARG A 138 -1.39 19.40 4.32
CA ARG A 138 -0.37 20.40 4.04
C ARG A 138 -0.05 21.26 5.27
N ASN A 139 -1.07 21.73 5.96
CA ASN A 139 -0.89 22.55 7.16
C ASN A 139 -0.21 21.76 8.28
N PHE A 140 -0.54 20.48 8.43
CA PHE A 140 0.13 19.59 9.37
C PHE A 140 1.62 19.38 9.01
N ALA A 141 1.94 19.08 7.76
CA ALA A 141 3.30 18.92 7.30
C ALA A 141 4.14 20.19 7.53
N ASN A 142 3.57 21.36 7.24
CA ASN A 142 4.22 22.65 7.51
C ASN A 142 4.48 22.87 9.01
N LYS A 143 3.54 22.49 9.85
CA LYS A 143 3.71 22.57 11.32
C LYS A 143 4.88 21.70 11.79
N VAL A 144 4.94 20.45 11.34
CA VAL A 144 6.02 19.52 11.65
C VAL A 144 7.37 20.07 11.17
N TRP A 145 7.42 20.55 9.93
CA TRP A 145 8.63 21.16 9.36
C TRP A 145 9.13 22.37 10.15
N ASN A 146 8.22 23.28 10.51
CA ASN A 146 8.58 24.48 11.29
C ASN A 146 9.04 24.13 12.73
N ALA A 147 8.42 23.12 13.36
CA ALA A 147 8.87 22.62 14.65
C ALA A 147 10.29 22.01 14.53
N PHE A 148 10.55 21.23 13.50
CA PHE A 148 11.87 20.68 13.24
C PHE A 148 12.92 21.80 13.03
N ARG A 149 12.60 22.81 12.21
CA ARG A 149 13.50 23.96 11.97
C ARG A 149 13.82 24.71 13.28
N LEU A 150 12.83 24.86 14.16
CA LEU A 150 13.04 25.50 15.46
C LEU A 150 14.02 24.68 16.32
N ILE A 151 13.80 23.36 16.41
CA ILE A 151 14.66 22.46 17.19
C ILE A 151 16.09 22.42 16.61
N ALA A 152 16.21 22.36 15.30
CA ALA A 152 17.51 22.35 14.61
C ALA A 152 18.34 23.65 14.80
N GLY A 153 17.68 24.74 15.19
CA GLY A 153 18.34 26.00 15.53
C GLY A 153 18.85 26.08 16.97
N PHE A 154 18.56 25.12 17.82
CA PHE A 154 19.06 25.11 19.20
C PHE A 154 20.50 24.60 19.27
N GLU A 155 21.35 25.35 19.98
CA GLU A 155 22.66 24.86 20.39
C GLU A 155 22.48 23.91 21.57
N VAL A 156 22.84 22.64 21.39
CA VAL A 156 22.76 21.64 22.45
C VAL A 156 24.11 21.51 23.11
N ALA A 157 24.23 21.94 24.36
CA ALA A 157 25.40 21.67 25.17
C ALA A 157 25.48 20.16 25.50
N PRO A 158 26.67 19.54 25.51
CA PRO A 158 26.82 18.16 25.95
C PRO A 158 26.29 17.99 27.37
N ILE A 159 25.36 17.09 27.58
CA ILE A 159 24.89 16.74 28.92
C ILE A 159 26.07 16.04 29.62
N ALA A 160 26.57 16.64 30.71
CA ALA A 160 27.51 15.95 31.57
C ALA A 160 26.82 14.68 32.13
N VAL A 161 27.32 13.50 31.73
CA VAL A 161 26.81 12.23 32.27
C VAL A 161 27.06 12.21 33.75
N GLN A 162 26.02 12.42 34.57
CA GLN A 162 26.11 12.22 36.01
C GLN A 162 26.41 10.73 36.24
N SER A 163 27.55 10.45 36.85
CA SER A 163 27.92 9.08 37.20
C SER A 163 26.89 8.53 38.20
N ALA A 164 26.55 7.23 38.06
CA ALA A 164 25.62 6.55 38.95
C ALA A 164 26.06 6.59 40.48
N ALA A 165 27.25 7.10 40.78
CA ALA A 165 27.77 7.25 42.11
C ALA A 165 27.31 8.57 42.82
N GLN A 166 26.50 9.38 42.16
CA GLN A 166 25.96 10.64 42.72
C GLN A 166 24.46 10.58 43.08
N LYS A 167 23.94 9.38 43.28
CA LYS A 167 22.58 9.16 43.80
C LYS A 167 22.66 8.67 45.24
#